data_56fa5cbac820cfeabcdff96286621f79
#
_entry.id   56fa5cbac820cfeabcdff96286621f79
#
_cell.length_a   1.000
_cell.length_b   1.000
_cell.length_c   1.000
_cell.angle_alpha   90.00
_cell.angle_beta   90.00
_cell.angle_gamma   90.00
#
_symmetry.space_group_name_H-M   'P 1'
#
loop_
_entity.id
_entity.type
_entity.pdbx_description
1 polymer ?
#
loop_
_entity_poly.entity_id
_entity_poly.type
_entity_poly.pdbx_seq_one_letter_code
_entity_poly.pdbx_strand_id
1 'polypeptide(L)'
;MKLRFLGGTGTVTGSRYLLSDENHRLLVDCGMYQGVKNLRRRNWATFPVDPSTIDAVVLTHAHIDHSGYLPALVKNGFKGRIYCTKATHELCKVLLPDAGFLQEEDAKYAFRKKFSKHEKPEPLFTEKDAREALKHFESLHYHEKFEPVKGFEVSFTPAGHILGSSCVHVHHKGAARTVVFSGDVGRQDDLIMRPPEPLQHADVLVCESTYGDRTHGESDPEGDLADIITKTAGRGGIVLMPAFAVGRAQMLLYVIHKLMGQGKIPKLPVYLNSPMAIKATEIFCQHHKEHKLNRAQCELMDEKTEFVRTVEESIELDAVRYPCVIVSASGMASGGRVLHHLKTLLPNPRNSVVFAGFQAPGTRGDALVSGAESVKIHGEYWPVKAEIHNLDSMSAHGDYNEILAWLEQGTLKPEKVYVTHGEPVASDTMRKRITEKFGWPAEVPELFEEVEI
;
A
#
# COMPACT_ATOMS: atom_id res chain seq x y z
N MET A 1 26.80 -15.00 0.04
CA MET A 1 25.38 -14.82 -0.30
C MET A 1 25.26 -13.52 -1.08
N LYS A 2 24.33 -13.46 -2.06
CA LYS A 2 24.12 -12.27 -2.88
C LYS A 2 22.72 -11.70 -2.68
N LEU A 3 22.61 -10.37 -2.72
CA LEU A 3 21.35 -9.62 -2.75
C LEU A 3 21.29 -8.83 -4.05
N ARG A 4 20.17 -9.00 -4.80
CA ARG A 4 19.92 -8.27 -6.05
C ARG A 4 18.64 -7.49 -5.97
N PHE A 5 18.70 -6.21 -6.35
CA PHE A 5 17.57 -5.28 -6.29
C PHE A 5 16.80 -5.30 -7.63
N LEU A 6 15.68 -6.00 -7.67
CA LEU A 6 14.88 -6.16 -8.90
C LEU A 6 13.76 -5.12 -9.01
N GLY A 7 13.58 -4.29 -7.98
CA GLY A 7 12.56 -3.24 -7.93
C GLY A 7 12.58 -2.47 -6.61
N GLY A 8 11.69 -1.49 -6.44
CA GLY A 8 11.65 -0.62 -5.27
C GLY A 8 12.86 0.33 -5.15
N THR A 9 13.63 0.53 -6.22
CA THR A 9 14.79 1.41 -6.26
C THR A 9 14.47 2.68 -7.03
N GLY A 10 14.66 3.86 -6.38
CA GLY A 10 14.32 5.16 -6.96
C GLY A 10 12.82 5.34 -7.24
N THR A 11 11.98 4.60 -6.56
CA THR A 11 10.52 4.68 -6.64
C THR A 11 9.88 3.97 -5.45
N VAL A 12 8.68 4.40 -5.08
CA VAL A 12 7.84 3.81 -4.03
C VAL A 12 7.00 2.62 -4.51
N THR A 13 7.33 1.97 -5.63
CA THR A 13 6.51 0.89 -6.16
C THR A 13 7.35 -0.23 -6.77
N GLY A 14 6.76 -1.44 -6.85
CA GLY A 14 7.38 -2.58 -7.51
C GLY A 14 8.50 -3.23 -6.72
N SER A 15 8.37 -3.27 -5.40
CA SER A 15 9.37 -3.86 -4.48
C SER A 15 9.63 -5.33 -4.78
N ARG A 16 10.91 -5.68 -5.02
CA ARG A 16 11.37 -7.03 -5.36
C ARG A 16 12.85 -7.16 -5.02
N TYR A 17 13.19 -8.08 -4.12
CA TYR A 17 14.57 -8.29 -3.66
C TYR A 17 14.91 -9.76 -3.73
N LEU A 18 15.98 -10.12 -4.44
CA LEU A 18 16.39 -11.52 -4.63
C LEU A 18 17.64 -11.82 -3.80
N LEU A 19 17.48 -12.69 -2.81
CA LEU A 19 18.59 -13.32 -2.09
C LEU A 19 18.95 -14.61 -2.80
N SER A 20 20.24 -14.88 -2.97
CA SER A 20 20.73 -16.11 -3.56
C SER A 20 22.05 -16.60 -2.96
N ASP A 21 22.21 -17.91 -2.91
CA ASP A 21 23.48 -18.60 -2.76
C ASP A 21 23.81 -19.36 -4.05
N GLU A 22 24.75 -20.30 -4.00
CA GLU A 22 25.14 -21.09 -5.18
C GLU A 22 24.00 -21.97 -5.73
N ASN A 23 23.06 -22.39 -4.88
CA ASN A 23 22.05 -23.41 -5.20
C ASN A 23 20.62 -22.91 -5.11
N HIS A 24 20.35 -21.85 -4.35
CA HIS A 24 19.00 -21.46 -3.97
C HIS A 24 18.73 -19.97 -4.19
N ARG A 25 17.46 -19.64 -4.43
CA ARG A 25 16.98 -18.28 -4.68
C ARG A 25 15.70 -18.02 -3.89
N LEU A 26 15.75 -17.04 -3.01
CA LEU A 26 14.65 -16.55 -2.19
C LEU A 26 14.28 -15.13 -2.64
N LEU A 27 13.04 -14.94 -3.11
CA LEU A 27 12.55 -13.61 -3.46
C LEU A 27 11.80 -13.01 -2.27
N VAL A 28 12.15 -11.79 -1.87
CA VAL A 28 11.39 -10.99 -0.90
C VAL A 28 10.60 -9.94 -1.65
N ASP A 29 9.28 -9.99 -1.50
CA ASP A 29 8.28 -9.23 -2.25
C ASP A 29 8.30 -9.47 -3.77
N CYS A 30 7.15 -9.26 -4.39
CA CYS A 30 6.97 -9.33 -5.83
C CYS A 30 5.87 -8.36 -6.26
N GLY A 31 6.18 -7.08 -6.16
CA GLY A 31 5.24 -5.99 -6.36
C GLY A 31 5.02 -5.57 -7.80
N MET A 32 3.92 -4.88 -8.05
CA MET A 32 3.65 -4.19 -9.31
C MET A 32 4.16 -2.76 -9.27
N TYR A 33 4.76 -2.32 -10.36
CA TYR A 33 5.03 -0.89 -10.59
C TYR A 33 3.73 -0.13 -10.86
N GLN A 34 3.55 0.99 -10.18
CA GLN A 34 2.43 1.91 -10.32
C GLN A 34 2.92 3.32 -10.70
N GLY A 35 2.02 4.31 -10.79
CA GLY A 35 2.37 5.70 -11.08
C GLY A 35 2.64 5.99 -12.56
N VAL A 36 3.77 6.59 -12.87
CA VAL A 36 4.12 7.07 -14.23
C VAL A 36 4.23 5.95 -15.25
N LYS A 37 3.96 6.28 -16.51
CA LYS A 37 3.87 5.30 -17.61
C LYS A 37 5.13 4.45 -17.76
N ASN A 38 6.31 5.02 -17.57
CA ASN A 38 7.58 4.29 -17.73
C ASN A 38 7.74 3.22 -16.66
N LEU A 39 7.34 3.48 -15.42
CA LEU A 39 7.32 2.47 -14.36
C LEU A 39 6.31 1.37 -14.67
N ARG A 40 5.06 1.72 -14.99
CA ARG A 40 4.03 0.73 -15.33
C ARG A 40 4.42 -0.20 -16.47
N ARG A 41 5.19 0.28 -17.47
CA ARG A 41 5.71 -0.55 -18.56
C ARG A 41 6.66 -1.64 -18.08
N ARG A 42 7.34 -1.46 -16.95
CA ARG A 42 8.23 -2.49 -16.37
C ARG A 42 7.47 -3.76 -15.98
N ASN A 43 6.16 -3.66 -15.68
CA ASN A 43 5.33 -4.84 -15.41
C ASN A 43 5.17 -5.77 -16.62
N TRP A 44 5.33 -5.23 -17.84
CA TRP A 44 5.20 -5.98 -19.10
C TRP A 44 6.55 -6.43 -19.67
N ALA A 45 7.65 -6.01 -19.04
CA ALA A 45 8.97 -6.51 -19.42
C ALA A 45 9.16 -7.94 -18.92
N THR A 46 10.06 -8.67 -19.58
CA THR A 46 10.51 -9.98 -19.10
C THR A 46 11.01 -9.86 -17.68
N PHE A 47 10.56 -10.76 -16.79
CA PHE A 47 11.04 -10.76 -15.41
C PHE A 47 12.57 -10.97 -15.39
N PRO A 48 13.33 -10.19 -14.59
CA PRO A 48 14.80 -10.15 -14.68
C PRO A 48 15.52 -11.46 -14.35
N VAL A 49 14.79 -12.42 -13.80
CA VAL A 49 15.24 -13.76 -13.45
C VAL A 49 14.18 -14.75 -13.93
N ASP A 50 14.58 -15.89 -14.44
CA ASP A 50 13.60 -16.94 -14.82
C ASP A 50 12.77 -17.34 -13.57
N PRO A 51 11.43 -17.10 -13.56
CA PRO A 51 10.58 -17.42 -12.41
C PRO A 51 10.64 -18.89 -11.98
N SER A 52 10.92 -19.80 -12.90
CA SER A 52 11.05 -21.24 -12.61
C SER A 52 12.27 -21.57 -11.74
N THR A 53 13.23 -20.65 -11.63
CA THR A 53 14.47 -20.81 -10.84
C THR A 53 14.39 -20.19 -9.45
N ILE A 54 13.25 -19.57 -9.10
CA ILE A 54 13.00 -19.02 -7.77
C ILE A 54 12.38 -20.13 -6.92
N ASP A 55 13.02 -20.47 -5.80
CA ASP A 55 12.58 -21.58 -4.96
C ASP A 55 11.40 -21.20 -4.07
N ALA A 56 11.42 -19.99 -3.51
CA ALA A 56 10.36 -19.49 -2.67
C ALA A 56 10.21 -17.96 -2.73
N VAL A 57 9.04 -17.46 -2.33
CA VAL A 57 8.79 -16.03 -2.10
C VAL A 57 8.42 -15.82 -0.63
N VAL A 58 8.92 -14.74 -0.04
CA VAL A 58 8.50 -14.24 1.28
C VAL A 58 7.92 -12.85 1.10
N LEU A 59 6.71 -12.62 1.60
CA LEU A 59 5.96 -11.39 1.39
C LEU A 59 5.88 -10.58 2.68
N THR A 60 6.29 -9.30 2.63
CA THR A 60 6.24 -8.40 3.77
C THR A 60 4.81 -8.01 4.14
N HIS A 61 3.99 -7.64 3.16
CA HIS A 61 2.60 -7.25 3.34
C HIS A 61 1.79 -7.30 2.03
N ALA A 62 0.49 -7.01 2.13
CA ALA A 62 -0.46 -7.28 1.05
C ALA A 62 -0.59 -6.17 0.00
N HIS A 63 -0.02 -4.98 0.17
CA HIS A 63 -0.14 -3.91 -0.83
C HIS A 63 0.33 -4.36 -2.22
N ILE A 64 -0.30 -3.83 -3.26
CA ILE A 64 -0.11 -4.26 -4.66
C ILE A 64 1.32 -3.99 -5.18
N ASP A 65 1.99 -2.99 -4.67
CA ASP A 65 3.39 -2.66 -4.96
C ASP A 65 4.40 -3.59 -4.26
N HIS A 66 3.92 -4.51 -3.39
CA HIS A 66 4.68 -5.60 -2.77
C HIS A 66 4.21 -6.99 -3.19
N SER A 67 2.92 -7.18 -3.45
CA SER A 67 2.32 -8.49 -3.75
C SER A 67 1.77 -8.64 -5.18
N GLY A 68 1.50 -7.53 -5.85
CA GLY A 68 0.62 -7.50 -7.02
C GLY A 68 1.16 -8.19 -8.28
N TYR A 69 2.46 -8.49 -8.36
CA TYR A 69 3.03 -9.22 -9.49
C TYR A 69 3.05 -10.74 -9.28
N LEU A 70 2.73 -11.23 -8.08
CA LEU A 70 2.72 -12.66 -7.75
C LEU A 70 1.89 -13.51 -8.73
N PRO A 71 0.67 -13.08 -9.18
CA PRO A 71 -0.07 -13.84 -10.17
C PRO A 71 0.66 -13.97 -11.52
N ALA A 72 1.32 -12.90 -11.96
CA ALA A 72 2.12 -12.93 -13.17
C ALA A 72 3.39 -13.80 -13.00
N LEU A 73 4.02 -13.79 -11.82
CA LEU A 73 5.16 -14.62 -11.50
C LEU A 73 4.79 -16.12 -11.62
N VAL A 74 3.67 -16.52 -11.01
CA VAL A 74 3.17 -17.91 -11.09
C VAL A 74 2.80 -18.29 -12.53
N LYS A 75 2.06 -17.41 -13.24
CA LYS A 75 1.72 -17.60 -14.67
C LYS A 75 2.95 -17.80 -15.54
N ASN A 76 4.06 -17.15 -15.20
CA ASN A 76 5.32 -17.21 -15.94
C ASN A 76 6.27 -18.33 -15.47
N GLY A 77 5.80 -19.25 -14.62
CA GLY A 77 6.51 -20.50 -14.33
C GLY A 77 7.03 -20.69 -12.92
N PHE A 78 6.80 -19.75 -12.00
CA PHE A 78 7.11 -19.96 -10.57
C PHE A 78 6.25 -21.11 -10.01
N LYS A 79 6.88 -22.03 -9.26
CA LYS A 79 6.25 -23.23 -8.70
C LYS A 79 6.44 -23.38 -7.20
N GLY A 80 7.24 -22.52 -6.57
CA GLY A 80 7.54 -22.56 -5.15
C GLY A 80 6.36 -22.15 -4.27
N ARG A 81 6.61 -22.01 -2.95
CA ARG A 81 5.67 -21.49 -1.98
C ARG A 81 5.85 -19.98 -1.80
N ILE A 82 4.76 -19.31 -1.39
CA ILE A 82 4.71 -17.89 -1.05
C ILE A 82 4.36 -17.80 0.43
N TYR A 83 5.32 -17.38 1.24
CA TYR A 83 5.18 -17.31 2.70
C TYR A 83 4.86 -15.89 3.14
N CYS A 84 3.90 -15.75 4.04
CA CYS A 84 3.52 -14.45 4.62
C CYS A 84 2.81 -14.63 5.97
N THR A 85 2.47 -13.53 6.64
CA THR A 85 1.61 -13.58 7.83
C THR A 85 0.18 -14.00 7.46
N LYS A 86 -0.57 -14.50 8.45
CA LYS A 86 -1.97 -14.95 8.24
C LYS A 86 -2.84 -13.82 7.69
N ALA A 87 -2.77 -12.64 8.29
CA ALA A 87 -3.59 -11.51 7.85
C ALA A 87 -3.19 -11.03 6.44
N THR A 88 -1.90 -11.00 6.11
CA THR A 88 -1.43 -10.71 4.75
C THR A 88 -2.00 -11.70 3.73
N HIS A 89 -2.01 -13.00 4.04
CA HIS A 89 -2.62 -14.01 3.17
C HIS A 89 -4.13 -13.75 2.96
N GLU A 90 -4.88 -13.46 4.04
CA GLU A 90 -6.32 -13.20 3.95
C GLU A 90 -6.61 -11.94 3.12
N LEU A 91 -5.81 -10.89 3.26
CA LEU A 91 -5.90 -9.70 2.43
C LEU A 91 -5.56 -9.98 0.96
N CYS A 92 -4.52 -10.77 0.68
CA CYS A 92 -4.17 -11.17 -0.69
C CYS A 92 -5.28 -11.95 -1.39
N LYS A 93 -6.08 -12.75 -0.65
CA LYS A 93 -7.27 -13.45 -1.20
C LYS A 93 -8.33 -12.49 -1.74
N VAL A 94 -8.34 -11.24 -1.27
CA VAL A 94 -9.25 -10.20 -1.74
C VAL A 94 -8.57 -9.34 -2.81
N LEU A 95 -7.34 -8.88 -2.56
CA LEU A 95 -6.64 -7.90 -3.39
C LEU A 95 -6.21 -8.45 -4.75
N LEU A 96 -5.63 -9.66 -4.78
CA LEU A 96 -5.07 -10.20 -6.02
C LEU A 96 -6.13 -10.56 -7.05
N PRO A 97 -7.25 -11.24 -6.71
CA PRO A 97 -8.34 -11.47 -7.65
C PRO A 97 -9.00 -10.19 -8.15
N ASP A 98 -9.21 -9.20 -7.29
CA ASP A 98 -9.77 -7.90 -7.68
C ASP A 98 -8.84 -7.15 -8.64
N ALA A 99 -7.53 -7.16 -8.39
CA ALA A 99 -6.54 -6.59 -9.31
C ALA A 99 -6.55 -7.28 -10.68
N GLY A 100 -6.72 -8.60 -10.73
CA GLY A 100 -6.89 -9.34 -11.99
C GLY A 100 -8.16 -8.95 -12.73
N PHE A 101 -9.29 -8.92 -12.03
CA PHE A 101 -10.57 -8.49 -12.57
C PHE A 101 -10.52 -7.07 -13.15
N LEU A 102 -9.96 -6.12 -12.42
CA LEU A 102 -9.82 -4.73 -12.89
C LEU A 102 -8.97 -4.65 -14.17
N GLN A 103 -7.89 -5.41 -14.27
CA GLN A 103 -7.06 -5.46 -15.48
C GLN A 103 -7.81 -6.07 -16.68
N GLU A 104 -8.65 -7.09 -16.45
CA GLU A 104 -9.50 -7.65 -17.49
C GLU A 104 -10.53 -6.64 -17.99
N GLU A 105 -11.17 -5.88 -17.07
CA GLU A 105 -12.13 -4.83 -17.43
C GLU A 105 -11.44 -3.67 -18.18
N ASP A 106 -10.25 -3.24 -17.74
CA ASP A 106 -9.46 -2.23 -18.43
C ASP A 106 -9.09 -2.67 -19.85
N ALA A 107 -8.69 -3.93 -20.05
CA ALA A 107 -8.38 -4.48 -21.36
C ALA A 107 -9.63 -4.52 -22.27
N LYS A 108 -10.77 -4.99 -21.76
CA LYS A 108 -12.07 -4.98 -22.46
C LYS A 108 -12.51 -3.57 -22.84
N TYR A 109 -12.35 -2.61 -21.91
CA TYR A 109 -12.69 -1.21 -22.17
C TYR A 109 -11.79 -0.60 -23.23
N ALA A 110 -10.47 -0.82 -23.14
CA ALA A 110 -9.51 -0.35 -24.13
C ALA A 110 -9.79 -0.92 -25.54
N PHE A 111 -10.20 -2.18 -25.64
CA PHE A 111 -10.61 -2.82 -26.89
C PHE A 111 -11.87 -2.17 -27.47
N ARG A 112 -12.93 -2.02 -26.66
CA ARG A 112 -14.21 -1.39 -27.11
C ARG A 112 -14.03 0.04 -27.60
N LYS A 113 -13.22 0.81 -26.91
CA LYS A 113 -13.00 2.24 -27.21
C LYS A 113 -11.89 2.47 -28.24
N LYS A 114 -11.18 1.44 -28.68
CA LYS A 114 -10.12 1.48 -29.70
C LYS A 114 -9.02 2.53 -29.43
N PHE A 115 -8.71 2.82 -28.15
CA PHE A 115 -7.65 3.74 -27.80
C PHE A 115 -6.29 3.07 -27.53
N SER A 116 -6.28 1.74 -27.46
CA SER A 116 -5.06 0.96 -27.31
C SER A 116 -4.25 0.99 -28.62
N LYS A 117 -2.91 0.99 -28.49
CA LYS A 117 -2.00 0.77 -29.62
C LYS A 117 -1.92 -0.72 -30.04
N HIS A 118 -2.40 -1.62 -29.17
CA HIS A 118 -2.45 -3.05 -29.43
C HIS A 118 -3.79 -3.40 -30.07
N GLU A 119 -3.77 -4.22 -31.09
CA GLU A 119 -4.99 -4.73 -31.75
C GLU A 119 -5.90 -5.45 -30.75
N LYS A 120 -5.32 -6.25 -29.87
CA LYS A 120 -5.99 -6.94 -28.76
C LYS A 120 -5.26 -6.63 -27.45
N PRO A 121 -5.74 -5.63 -26.66
CA PRO A 121 -5.21 -5.40 -25.34
C PRO A 121 -5.44 -6.60 -24.43
N GLU A 122 -4.42 -7.03 -23.69
CA GLU A 122 -4.49 -8.16 -22.77
C GLU A 122 -4.15 -7.70 -21.35
N PRO A 123 -4.74 -8.30 -20.30
CA PRO A 123 -4.34 -8.06 -18.92
C PRO A 123 -2.97 -8.72 -18.65
N LEU A 124 -2.20 -8.18 -17.74
CA LEU A 124 -0.94 -8.79 -17.28
C LEU A 124 -1.22 -10.17 -16.68
N PHE A 125 -2.27 -10.25 -15.88
CA PHE A 125 -2.85 -11.49 -15.38
C PHE A 125 -4.37 -11.32 -15.20
N THR A 126 -5.08 -12.42 -15.18
CA THR A 126 -6.52 -12.50 -15.02
C THR A 126 -6.90 -12.77 -13.56
N GLU A 127 -8.18 -12.61 -13.21
CA GLU A 127 -8.71 -13.06 -11.91
C GLU A 127 -8.41 -14.56 -11.68
N LYS A 128 -8.51 -15.37 -12.73
CA LYS A 128 -8.18 -16.82 -12.67
C LYS A 128 -6.70 -17.03 -12.31
N ASP A 129 -5.79 -16.31 -12.95
CA ASP A 129 -4.34 -16.40 -12.66
C ASP A 129 -4.06 -16.03 -11.20
N ALA A 130 -4.75 -15.02 -10.66
CA ALA A 130 -4.64 -14.62 -9.25
C ALA A 130 -5.14 -15.72 -8.30
N ARG A 131 -6.26 -16.38 -8.62
CA ARG A 131 -6.77 -17.53 -7.84
C ARG A 131 -5.84 -18.73 -7.88
N GLU A 132 -5.16 -18.98 -9.00
CA GLU A 132 -4.12 -20.02 -9.07
C GLU A 132 -2.91 -19.66 -8.21
N ALA A 133 -2.45 -18.41 -8.25
CA ALA A 133 -1.33 -17.95 -7.43
C ALA A 133 -1.60 -18.11 -5.92
N LEU A 134 -2.84 -17.89 -5.48
CA LEU A 134 -3.23 -18.05 -4.06
C LEU A 134 -3.08 -19.49 -3.54
N LYS A 135 -3.02 -20.50 -4.41
CA LYS A 135 -2.77 -21.91 -4.01
C LYS A 135 -1.31 -22.14 -3.58
N HIS A 136 -0.41 -21.23 -3.90
CA HIS A 136 0.99 -21.28 -3.49
C HIS A 136 1.23 -20.69 -2.11
N PHE A 137 0.26 -19.96 -1.54
CA PHE A 137 0.42 -19.26 -0.26
C PHE A 137 0.43 -20.23 0.92
N GLU A 138 1.33 -19.92 1.85
CA GLU A 138 1.44 -20.55 3.16
C GLU A 138 1.59 -19.46 4.22
N SER A 139 0.74 -19.48 5.24
CA SER A 139 0.71 -18.44 6.27
C SER A 139 1.30 -18.92 7.57
N LEU A 140 2.05 -18.03 8.22
CA LEU A 140 2.81 -18.25 9.45
C LEU A 140 2.46 -17.19 10.49
N HIS A 141 2.82 -17.45 11.74
CA HIS A 141 2.68 -16.49 12.82
C HIS A 141 3.90 -15.56 12.90
N TYR A 142 3.73 -14.39 13.48
CA TYR A 142 4.86 -13.56 13.88
C TYR A 142 5.77 -14.34 14.83
N HIS A 143 7.08 -14.11 14.72
CA HIS A 143 8.16 -14.74 15.51
C HIS A 143 8.35 -16.24 15.25
N GLU A 144 7.50 -16.88 14.46
CA GLU A 144 7.69 -18.25 14.05
C GLU A 144 8.87 -18.34 13.08
N LYS A 145 9.83 -19.23 13.38
CA LYS A 145 10.98 -19.50 12.51
C LYS A 145 10.67 -20.65 11.58
N PHE A 146 10.96 -20.48 10.32
CA PHE A 146 10.76 -21.51 9.29
C PHE A 146 11.89 -21.45 8.27
N GLU A 147 12.05 -22.50 7.46
CA GLU A 147 13.08 -22.62 6.43
C GLU A 147 12.38 -22.79 5.07
N PRO A 148 12.02 -21.69 4.37
CA PRO A 148 11.36 -21.76 3.06
C PRO A 148 12.22 -22.41 1.99
N VAL A 149 13.53 -22.30 2.14
CA VAL A 149 14.56 -22.85 1.26
C VAL A 149 15.71 -23.28 2.14
N LYS A 150 16.33 -24.41 1.81
CA LYS A 150 17.45 -24.96 2.59
C LYS A 150 18.55 -23.91 2.81
N GLY A 151 18.93 -23.73 4.07
CA GLY A 151 19.96 -22.76 4.47
C GLY A 151 19.44 -21.35 4.77
N PHE A 152 18.19 -21.02 4.40
CA PHE A 152 17.56 -19.72 4.69
C PHE A 152 16.50 -19.86 5.78
N GLU A 153 16.83 -19.51 7.02
CA GLU A 153 15.89 -19.44 8.12
C GLU A 153 15.21 -18.05 8.12
N VAL A 154 13.89 -18.02 8.12
CA VAL A 154 13.09 -16.80 8.02
C VAL A 154 12.18 -16.65 9.23
N SER A 155 11.91 -15.41 9.64
CA SER A 155 10.87 -15.05 10.60
C SER A 155 10.29 -13.67 10.29
N PHE A 156 9.09 -13.41 10.83
CA PHE A 156 8.37 -12.15 10.68
C PHE A 156 8.27 -11.43 12.02
N THR A 157 8.47 -10.11 12.03
CA THR A 157 8.12 -9.21 13.15
C THR A 157 7.16 -8.13 12.69
N PRO A 158 6.22 -7.63 13.53
CA PRO A 158 5.28 -6.58 13.14
C PRO A 158 5.96 -5.31 12.63
N ALA A 159 5.57 -4.83 11.46
CA ALA A 159 6.04 -3.58 10.86
C ALA A 159 5.09 -2.41 11.10
N GLY A 160 3.86 -2.65 11.57
CA GLY A 160 2.91 -1.61 12.00
C GLY A 160 2.28 -0.79 10.88
N HIS A 161 2.57 -1.07 9.61
CA HIS A 161 2.08 -0.29 8.46
C HIS A 161 0.61 -0.55 8.14
N ILE A 162 0.27 -1.79 7.85
CA ILE A 162 -1.11 -2.27 7.68
C ILE A 162 -1.29 -3.60 8.40
N LEU A 163 -2.53 -4.08 8.49
CA LEU A 163 -2.83 -5.39 9.05
C LEU A 163 -1.97 -6.47 8.38
N GLY A 164 -1.29 -7.27 9.18
CA GLY A 164 -0.41 -8.35 8.72
C GLY A 164 0.96 -7.92 8.22
N SER A 165 1.28 -6.61 8.16
CA SER A 165 2.58 -6.14 7.70
C SER A 165 3.72 -6.59 8.60
N SER A 166 4.85 -6.95 8.00
CA SER A 166 5.99 -7.52 8.70
C SER A 166 7.32 -7.02 8.17
N CYS A 167 8.28 -6.84 9.07
CA CYS A 167 9.69 -6.93 8.72
C CYS A 167 10.05 -8.40 8.51
N VAL A 168 10.82 -8.68 7.48
CA VAL A 168 11.27 -10.04 7.12
C VAL A 168 12.72 -10.20 7.54
N HIS A 169 12.98 -11.11 8.47
CA HIS A 169 14.33 -11.48 8.90
C HIS A 169 14.75 -12.75 8.18
N VAL A 170 15.85 -12.69 7.44
CA VAL A 170 16.41 -13.83 6.70
C VAL A 170 17.80 -14.12 7.22
N HIS A 171 17.96 -15.23 7.96
CA HIS A 171 19.25 -15.72 8.41
C HIS A 171 19.76 -16.82 7.47
N HIS A 172 20.88 -16.57 6.78
CA HIS A 172 21.55 -17.56 5.94
C HIS A 172 22.57 -18.36 6.75
N LYS A 173 22.29 -19.64 7.02
CA LYS A 173 23.09 -20.50 7.90
C LYS A 173 24.54 -20.67 7.41
N GLY A 174 24.72 -20.81 6.10
CA GLY A 174 26.05 -21.03 5.50
C GLY A 174 26.97 -19.81 5.56
N ALA A 175 26.45 -18.61 5.38
CA ALA A 175 27.19 -17.35 5.48
C ALA A 175 27.22 -16.81 6.92
N ALA A 176 26.40 -17.36 7.83
CA ALA A 176 26.17 -16.86 9.18
C ALA A 176 25.78 -15.36 9.17
N ARG A 177 24.96 -14.95 8.23
CA ARG A 177 24.53 -13.57 7.98
C ARG A 177 23.02 -13.42 8.08
N THR A 178 22.58 -12.31 8.66
CA THR A 178 21.16 -11.93 8.76
C THR A 178 20.89 -10.68 7.96
N VAL A 179 19.96 -10.79 7.00
CA VAL A 179 19.40 -9.66 6.25
C VAL A 179 18.00 -9.37 6.77
N VAL A 180 17.72 -8.11 7.09
CA VAL A 180 16.38 -7.67 7.47
C VAL A 180 15.82 -6.76 6.39
N PHE A 181 14.62 -7.07 5.91
CA PHE A 181 13.84 -6.20 5.04
C PHE A 181 12.76 -5.55 5.89
N SER A 182 12.75 -4.22 5.94
CA SER A 182 11.74 -3.49 6.72
C SER A 182 10.32 -3.71 6.21
N GLY A 183 10.16 -4.02 4.92
CA GLY A 183 8.90 -3.75 4.25
C GLY A 183 8.56 -2.28 4.39
N ASP A 184 7.27 -1.94 4.41
CA ASP A 184 6.81 -0.61 4.75
C ASP A 184 6.64 -0.49 6.26
N VAL A 185 7.19 0.56 6.85
CA VAL A 185 7.22 0.77 8.29
C VAL A 185 6.09 1.71 8.70
N GLY A 186 5.30 1.27 9.67
CA GLY A 186 4.21 2.05 10.23
C GLY A 186 4.67 3.14 11.19
N ARG A 187 3.72 3.96 11.63
CA ARG A 187 3.95 5.04 12.57
C ARG A 187 4.00 4.53 14.01
N GLN A 188 4.74 5.23 14.86
CA GLN A 188 4.81 4.91 16.29
C GLN A 188 3.46 5.15 17.00
N ASP A 189 2.73 6.15 16.58
CA ASP A 189 1.46 6.59 17.15
C ASP A 189 0.27 6.52 16.18
N ASP A 190 0.30 5.57 15.22
CA ASP A 190 -0.83 5.34 14.31
C ASP A 190 -2.15 5.20 15.07
N LEU A 191 -3.25 5.68 14.48
CA LEU A 191 -4.56 5.75 15.13
C LEU A 191 -5.19 4.37 15.34
N ILE A 192 -4.91 3.40 14.48
CA ILE A 192 -5.53 2.07 14.50
C ILE A 192 -4.50 0.92 14.56
N MET A 193 -3.30 1.08 13.98
CA MET A 193 -2.28 0.06 13.97
C MET A 193 -1.38 0.13 15.21
N ARG A 194 -0.85 -1.03 15.61
CA ARG A 194 0.22 -1.09 16.64
C ARG A 194 1.53 -0.60 16.03
N PRO A 195 2.43 -0.01 16.83
CA PRO A 195 3.73 0.44 16.33
C PRO A 195 4.58 -0.72 15.80
N PRO A 196 5.56 -0.45 14.92
CA PRO A 196 6.53 -1.45 14.50
C PRO A 196 7.35 -1.96 15.70
N GLU A 197 7.67 -3.24 15.71
CA GLU A 197 8.56 -3.80 16.73
C GLU A 197 10.02 -3.38 16.50
N PRO A 198 10.79 -3.12 17.59
CA PRO A 198 12.20 -2.77 17.48
C PRO A 198 13.03 -3.91 16.89
N LEU A 199 13.92 -3.60 15.95
CA LEU A 199 14.84 -4.56 15.37
C LEU A 199 16.01 -4.87 16.33
N GLN A 200 16.31 -6.16 16.54
CA GLN A 200 17.37 -6.56 17.48
C GLN A 200 18.71 -6.79 16.80
N HIS A 201 18.73 -7.45 15.64
CA HIS A 201 19.93 -7.80 14.93
C HIS A 201 19.71 -7.82 13.41
N ALA A 202 20.64 -7.24 12.68
CA ALA A 202 20.84 -7.42 11.24
C ALA A 202 22.31 -7.12 10.90
N ASP A 203 22.91 -7.93 10.04
CA ASP A 203 24.18 -7.60 9.40
C ASP A 203 23.94 -6.66 8.22
N VAL A 204 22.84 -6.86 7.51
CA VAL A 204 22.38 -6.02 6.41
C VAL A 204 20.92 -5.62 6.63
N LEU A 205 20.62 -4.33 6.49
CA LEU A 205 19.26 -3.80 6.55
C LEU A 205 18.87 -3.25 5.18
N VAL A 206 17.71 -3.69 4.67
CA VAL A 206 17.02 -3.06 3.52
C VAL A 206 15.87 -2.26 4.10
N CYS A 207 15.94 -0.92 4.03
CA CYS A 207 15.04 0.00 4.71
C CYS A 207 14.25 0.83 3.71
N GLU A 208 12.94 0.99 3.94
CA GLU A 208 12.08 1.90 3.18
C GLU A 208 12.46 3.37 3.38
N SER A 209 11.97 4.22 2.47
CA SER A 209 12.23 5.67 2.51
C SER A 209 11.12 6.51 1.87
N THR A 210 9.87 6.07 1.95
CA THR A 210 8.72 6.76 1.34
C THR A 210 8.64 8.23 1.76
N TYR A 211 8.84 8.51 3.05
CA TYR A 211 8.90 9.85 3.63
C TYR A 211 10.31 10.21 4.12
N GLY A 212 11.35 9.77 3.44
CA GLY A 212 12.75 9.97 3.82
C GLY A 212 13.22 11.44 3.78
N ASP A 213 12.51 12.31 3.08
CA ASP A 213 12.82 13.73 2.88
C ASP A 213 11.93 14.71 3.67
N ARG A 214 10.89 14.22 4.36
CA ARG A 214 9.88 15.07 5.02
C ARG A 214 9.33 14.45 6.29
N THR A 215 8.65 15.27 7.09
CA THR A 215 7.89 14.88 8.28
C THR A 215 6.40 15.05 8.03
N HIS A 216 5.58 14.39 8.86
CA HIS A 216 4.13 14.55 8.82
C HIS A 216 3.63 15.87 9.43
N GLY A 217 4.53 16.68 10.02
CA GLY A 217 4.19 17.93 10.72
C GLY A 217 3.50 17.69 12.08
N GLU A 218 3.28 18.77 12.80
CA GLU A 218 2.62 18.79 14.13
C GLU A 218 1.10 19.07 14.01
N SER A 219 0.45 18.74 12.88
CA SER A 219 -0.98 18.98 12.68
C SER A 219 -1.83 18.02 13.52
N ASP A 220 -3.04 18.47 13.91
CA ASP A 220 -4.10 17.60 14.43
C ASP A 220 -4.93 17.04 13.26
N PRO A 221 -4.61 15.85 12.72
CA PRO A 221 -5.31 15.33 11.54
C PRO A 221 -6.78 15.02 11.81
N GLU A 222 -7.16 14.74 13.05
CA GLU A 222 -8.56 14.55 13.44
C GLU A 222 -9.31 15.88 13.43
N GLY A 223 -8.69 16.95 13.95
CA GLY A 223 -9.25 18.30 13.95
C GLY A 223 -9.38 18.85 12.54
N ASP A 224 -8.34 18.72 11.72
CA ASP A 224 -8.37 19.15 10.32
C ASP A 224 -9.49 18.43 9.53
N LEU A 225 -9.62 17.11 9.71
CA LEU A 225 -10.71 16.35 9.10
C LEU A 225 -12.08 16.77 9.58
N ALA A 226 -12.23 17.03 10.89
CA ALA A 226 -13.48 17.51 11.48
C ALA A 226 -13.92 18.86 10.89
N ASP A 227 -12.97 19.77 10.73
CA ASP A 227 -13.17 21.09 10.14
C ASP A 227 -13.64 20.98 8.68
N ILE A 228 -12.95 20.17 7.87
CA ILE A 228 -13.31 19.95 6.47
C ILE A 228 -14.71 19.37 6.35
N ILE A 229 -15.03 18.33 7.11
CA ILE A 229 -16.36 17.69 7.08
C ILE A 229 -17.44 18.69 7.49
N THR A 230 -17.22 19.42 8.59
CA THR A 230 -18.20 20.39 9.13
C THR A 230 -18.45 21.53 8.14
N LYS A 231 -17.39 22.14 7.58
CA LYS A 231 -17.49 23.22 6.59
C LYS A 231 -18.20 22.74 5.32
N THR A 232 -17.86 21.56 4.84
CA THR A 232 -18.47 20.98 3.62
C THR A 232 -19.95 20.66 3.84
N ALA A 233 -20.30 20.04 4.95
CA ALA A 233 -21.68 19.77 5.32
C ALA A 233 -22.50 21.05 5.50
N GLY A 234 -21.92 22.08 6.14
CA GLY A 234 -22.57 23.38 6.37
C GLY A 234 -22.95 24.11 5.07
N ARG A 235 -22.23 23.90 3.98
CA ARG A 235 -22.57 24.42 2.63
C ARG A 235 -23.39 23.46 1.79
N GLY A 236 -23.89 22.35 2.35
CA GLY A 236 -24.71 21.35 1.67
C GLY A 236 -23.91 20.47 0.70
N GLY A 237 -22.60 20.33 0.89
CA GLY A 237 -21.71 19.56 0.06
C GLY A 237 -21.48 18.13 0.53
N ILE A 238 -20.83 17.34 -0.32
CA ILE A 238 -20.42 15.94 -0.10
C ILE A 238 -18.91 15.93 0.08
N VAL A 239 -18.42 15.15 1.06
CA VAL A 239 -16.99 14.86 1.23
C VAL A 239 -16.68 13.53 0.57
N LEU A 240 -15.87 13.54 -0.49
CA LEU A 240 -15.31 12.34 -1.11
C LEU A 240 -13.93 12.08 -0.56
N MET A 241 -13.67 10.88 -0.09
CA MET A 241 -12.37 10.45 0.43
C MET A 241 -11.83 9.28 -0.38
N PRO A 242 -10.97 9.55 -1.40
CA PRO A 242 -10.22 8.50 -2.06
C PRO A 242 -9.33 7.78 -1.05
N ALA A 243 -9.47 6.47 -0.92
CA ALA A 243 -8.76 5.69 0.08
C ALA A 243 -8.23 4.37 -0.47
N PHE A 244 -7.05 3.94 0.02
CA PHE A 244 -6.64 2.56 -0.17
C PHE A 244 -7.60 1.63 0.55
N ALA A 245 -7.95 0.52 -0.09
CA ALA A 245 -8.95 -0.41 0.43
C ALA A 245 -8.49 -1.09 1.74
N VAL A 246 -7.18 -1.21 1.93
CA VAL A 246 -6.54 -1.79 3.13
C VAL A 246 -5.80 -0.69 3.89
N GLY A 247 -5.99 -0.65 5.20
CA GLY A 247 -5.40 0.29 6.13
C GLY A 247 -6.14 1.63 6.15
N ARG A 248 -6.08 2.39 5.04
CA ARG A 248 -6.59 3.76 4.99
C ARG A 248 -8.12 3.85 5.13
N ALA A 249 -8.87 3.00 4.43
CA ALA A 249 -10.33 3.00 4.54
C ALA A 249 -10.79 2.73 5.98
N GLN A 250 -10.19 1.76 6.67
CA GLN A 250 -10.52 1.39 8.04
C GLN A 250 -10.21 2.53 9.00
N MET A 251 -9.06 3.19 8.85
CA MET A 251 -8.66 4.31 9.67
C MET A 251 -9.63 5.50 9.51
N LEU A 252 -9.99 5.84 8.27
CA LEU A 252 -10.95 6.92 8.00
C LEU A 252 -12.32 6.63 8.59
N LEU A 253 -12.86 5.43 8.42
CA LEU A 253 -14.13 5.04 9.02
C LEU A 253 -14.10 5.17 10.55
N TYR A 254 -13.05 4.65 11.18
CA TYR A 254 -12.87 4.76 12.63
C TYR A 254 -12.86 6.23 13.10
N VAL A 255 -12.04 7.08 12.46
CA VAL A 255 -11.92 8.50 12.82
C VAL A 255 -13.24 9.25 12.63
N ILE A 256 -13.91 9.06 11.50
CA ILE A 256 -15.20 9.72 11.22
C ILE A 256 -16.24 9.34 12.28
N HIS A 257 -16.39 8.07 12.60
CA HIS A 257 -17.35 7.63 13.61
C HIS A 257 -16.98 8.07 15.03
N LYS A 258 -15.68 8.10 15.37
CA LYS A 258 -15.17 8.68 16.62
C LYS A 258 -15.54 10.17 16.74
N LEU A 259 -15.29 10.96 15.68
CA LEU A 259 -15.61 12.39 15.66
C LEU A 259 -17.12 12.66 15.75
N MET A 260 -17.95 11.88 15.07
CA MET A 260 -19.41 11.93 15.21
C MET A 260 -19.87 11.59 16.63
N GLY A 261 -19.30 10.55 17.23
CA GLY A 261 -19.61 10.13 18.59
C GLY A 261 -19.23 11.19 19.64
N GLN A 262 -18.16 11.95 19.39
CA GLN A 262 -17.72 13.07 20.21
C GLN A 262 -18.49 14.39 19.95
N GLY A 263 -19.39 14.43 18.96
CA GLY A 263 -20.10 15.66 18.56
C GLY A 263 -19.21 16.70 17.88
N LYS A 264 -18.02 16.33 17.43
CA LYS A 264 -17.07 17.23 16.73
C LYS A 264 -17.44 17.46 15.28
N ILE A 265 -18.20 16.56 14.69
CA ILE A 265 -18.79 16.69 13.34
C ILE A 265 -20.28 16.41 13.41
N PRO A 266 -21.09 16.96 12.47
CA PRO A 266 -22.51 16.67 12.41
C PRO A 266 -22.76 15.16 12.13
N LYS A 267 -23.94 14.67 12.54
CA LYS A 267 -24.38 13.31 12.19
C LYS A 267 -24.71 13.27 10.70
N LEU A 268 -23.94 12.54 9.94
CA LEU A 268 -24.03 12.39 8.49
C LEU A 268 -24.03 10.91 8.09
N PRO A 269 -24.70 10.54 7.00
CA PRO A 269 -24.49 9.24 6.37
C PRO A 269 -23.02 9.07 5.94
N VAL A 270 -22.45 7.91 6.21
CA VAL A 270 -21.08 7.53 5.81
C VAL A 270 -21.17 6.30 4.93
N TYR A 271 -20.70 6.42 3.71
CA TYR A 271 -20.73 5.35 2.71
C TYR A 271 -19.32 4.78 2.48
N LEU A 272 -19.18 3.47 2.49
CA LEU A 272 -18.01 2.77 1.98
C LEU A 272 -18.34 2.16 0.62
N ASN A 273 -17.89 2.83 -0.45
CA ASN A 273 -18.16 2.38 -1.81
C ASN A 273 -16.94 1.70 -2.45
N SER A 274 -16.65 0.52 -1.95
CA SER A 274 -15.62 -0.38 -2.49
C SER A 274 -15.85 -1.80 -1.96
N PRO A 275 -16.26 -2.77 -2.79
CA PRO A 275 -16.41 -4.17 -2.35
C PRO A 275 -15.13 -4.75 -1.72
N MET A 276 -13.97 -4.37 -2.25
CA MET A 276 -12.67 -4.76 -1.70
C MET A 276 -12.43 -4.17 -0.31
N ALA A 277 -12.69 -2.86 -0.12
CA ALA A 277 -12.53 -2.22 1.17
C ALA A 277 -13.49 -2.76 2.24
N ILE A 278 -14.72 -3.13 1.86
CA ILE A 278 -15.70 -3.78 2.74
C ILE A 278 -15.13 -5.11 3.25
N LYS A 279 -14.65 -5.98 2.36
CA LYS A 279 -14.03 -7.25 2.75
C LYS A 279 -12.77 -7.07 3.58
N ALA A 280 -11.94 -6.07 3.25
CA ALA A 280 -10.76 -5.74 4.03
C ALA A 280 -11.12 -5.27 5.45
N THR A 281 -12.24 -4.53 5.61
CA THR A 281 -12.76 -4.12 6.93
C THR A 281 -13.24 -5.32 7.74
N GLU A 282 -13.94 -6.27 7.12
CA GLU A 282 -14.35 -7.52 7.75
C GLU A 282 -13.13 -8.33 8.26
N ILE A 283 -12.08 -8.46 7.43
CA ILE A 283 -10.81 -9.12 7.80
C ILE A 283 -10.12 -8.35 8.94
N PHE A 284 -10.04 -7.03 8.84
CA PHE A 284 -9.42 -6.19 9.87
C PHE A 284 -10.07 -6.43 11.24
N CYS A 285 -11.39 -6.42 11.31
CA CYS A 285 -12.13 -6.65 12.55
C CYS A 285 -11.96 -8.07 13.12
N GLN A 286 -11.69 -9.08 12.28
CA GLN A 286 -11.40 -10.45 12.74
C GLN A 286 -10.02 -10.58 13.41
N HIS A 287 -9.05 -9.75 13.00
CA HIS A 287 -7.67 -9.75 13.50
C HIS A 287 -7.41 -8.77 14.65
N HIS A 288 -8.36 -8.59 15.57
CA HIS A 288 -8.33 -7.60 16.66
C HIS A 288 -7.08 -7.64 17.57
N LYS A 289 -6.27 -8.69 17.51
CA LYS A 289 -5.00 -8.78 18.25
C LYS A 289 -3.84 -8.05 17.56
N GLU A 290 -3.95 -7.78 16.28
CA GLU A 290 -2.88 -7.17 15.46
C GLU A 290 -3.00 -5.65 15.36
N HIS A 291 -4.10 -5.04 15.84
CA HIS A 291 -4.33 -3.60 15.83
C HIS A 291 -4.79 -3.08 17.20
N LYS A 292 -4.99 -1.76 17.33
CA LYS A 292 -5.35 -1.09 18.61
C LYS A 292 -6.85 -1.12 18.90
N LEU A 293 -7.71 -1.29 17.89
CA LEU A 293 -9.15 -1.20 18.08
C LEU A 293 -9.68 -2.42 18.81
N ASN A 294 -10.60 -2.18 19.76
CA ASN A 294 -11.33 -3.24 20.41
C ASN A 294 -12.56 -3.67 19.59
N ARG A 295 -13.23 -4.73 20.03
CA ARG A 295 -14.39 -5.30 19.34
C ARG A 295 -15.53 -4.27 19.16
N ALA A 296 -15.84 -3.51 20.21
CA ALA A 296 -16.91 -2.50 20.13
C ALA A 296 -16.62 -1.39 19.11
N GLN A 297 -15.35 -1.00 18.96
CA GLN A 297 -14.93 -0.01 17.95
C GLN A 297 -15.05 -0.57 16.53
N CYS A 298 -14.75 -1.84 16.32
CA CYS A 298 -14.97 -2.53 15.05
C CYS A 298 -16.46 -2.66 14.72
N GLU A 299 -17.28 -3.07 15.70
CA GLU A 299 -18.74 -3.16 15.53
C GLU A 299 -19.35 -1.79 15.20
N LEU A 300 -18.86 -0.70 15.82
CA LEU A 300 -19.31 0.66 15.51
C LEU A 300 -19.05 1.05 14.04
N MET A 301 -17.88 0.67 13.49
CA MET A 301 -17.59 0.91 12.06
C MET A 301 -18.55 0.15 11.15
N ASP A 302 -18.87 -1.09 11.49
CA ASP A 302 -19.79 -1.94 10.71
C ASP A 302 -21.24 -1.42 10.76
N GLU A 303 -21.75 -1.16 11.95
CA GLU A 303 -23.14 -0.73 12.16
C GLU A 303 -23.46 0.68 11.64
N LYS A 304 -22.49 1.57 11.62
CA LYS A 304 -22.69 3.00 11.28
C LYS A 304 -22.29 3.36 9.87
N THR A 305 -21.70 2.43 9.12
CA THR A 305 -21.28 2.64 7.73
C THR A 305 -22.27 1.97 6.77
N GLU A 306 -22.73 2.69 5.79
CA GLU A 306 -23.52 2.14 4.69
C GLU A 306 -22.61 1.52 3.64
N PHE A 307 -22.64 0.20 3.52
CA PHE A 307 -21.81 -0.57 2.59
C PHE A 307 -22.46 -0.64 1.21
N VAL A 308 -21.82 0.00 0.23
CA VAL A 308 -22.26 0.02 -1.18
C VAL A 308 -21.59 -1.14 -1.92
N ARG A 309 -22.32 -2.22 -2.15
CA ARG A 309 -21.78 -3.47 -2.68
C ARG A 309 -21.96 -3.58 -4.20
N THR A 310 -23.11 -3.19 -4.73
CA THR A 310 -23.46 -3.36 -6.14
C THR A 310 -23.10 -2.13 -7.00
N VAL A 311 -23.18 -2.28 -8.31
CA VAL A 311 -22.98 -1.18 -9.26
C VAL A 311 -24.19 -0.26 -9.22
N GLU A 312 -25.39 -0.81 -9.09
CA GLU A 312 -26.67 -0.09 -9.01
C GLU A 312 -26.68 0.84 -7.80
N GLU A 313 -26.33 0.33 -6.59
CA GLU A 313 -26.20 1.15 -5.38
C GLU A 313 -25.16 2.27 -5.55
N SER A 314 -24.06 2.00 -6.27
CA SER A 314 -23.03 3.00 -6.55
C SER A 314 -23.53 4.11 -7.46
N ILE A 315 -24.36 3.78 -8.45
CA ILE A 315 -25.00 4.76 -9.35
C ILE A 315 -26.02 5.60 -8.58
N GLU A 316 -26.81 4.99 -7.70
CA GLU A 316 -27.74 5.70 -6.82
C GLU A 316 -27.02 6.68 -5.90
N LEU A 317 -25.86 6.30 -5.37
CA LEU A 317 -25.03 7.16 -4.54
C LEU A 317 -24.49 8.38 -5.32
N ASP A 318 -24.19 8.27 -6.61
CA ASP A 318 -23.82 9.40 -7.48
C ASP A 318 -24.97 10.42 -7.65
N ALA A 319 -26.21 10.01 -7.44
CA ALA A 319 -27.40 10.86 -7.52
C ALA A 319 -27.74 11.60 -6.21
N VAL A 320 -27.09 11.28 -5.10
CA VAL A 320 -27.30 11.90 -3.77
C VAL A 320 -27.03 13.40 -3.81
N ARG A 321 -27.88 14.19 -3.11
CA ARG A 321 -27.79 15.67 -3.08
C ARG A 321 -27.82 16.25 -1.65
N TYR A 322 -27.74 15.42 -0.63
CA TYR A 322 -27.62 15.82 0.77
C TYR A 322 -26.18 15.62 1.27
N PRO A 323 -25.77 16.34 2.32
CA PRO A 323 -24.44 16.18 2.90
C PRO A 323 -24.18 14.76 3.39
N CYS A 324 -23.09 14.18 2.95
CA CYS A 324 -22.63 12.86 3.37
C CYS A 324 -21.11 12.72 3.19
N VAL A 325 -20.54 11.64 3.71
CA VAL A 325 -19.17 11.26 3.49
C VAL A 325 -19.11 9.99 2.66
N ILE A 326 -18.32 9.98 1.59
CA ILE A 326 -18.13 8.82 0.71
C ILE A 326 -16.65 8.42 0.76
N VAL A 327 -16.35 7.26 1.33
CA VAL A 327 -15.01 6.64 1.27
C VAL A 327 -15.01 5.64 0.10
N SER A 328 -14.09 5.81 -0.84
CA SER A 328 -14.07 4.98 -2.06
C SER A 328 -12.66 4.67 -2.54
N ALA A 329 -12.40 3.43 -2.95
CA ALA A 329 -11.11 3.05 -3.54
C ALA A 329 -11.07 3.43 -5.04
N SER A 330 -9.90 3.84 -5.57
CA SER A 330 -8.53 3.75 -5.05
C SER A 330 -8.04 5.06 -4.41
N GLY A 331 -7.06 4.94 -3.50
CA GLY A 331 -6.52 6.09 -2.74
C GLY A 331 -5.77 7.13 -3.57
N MET A 332 -5.19 6.76 -4.72
CA MET A 332 -4.51 7.68 -5.63
C MET A 332 -5.40 8.09 -6.84
N ALA A 333 -6.70 7.84 -6.77
CA ALA A 333 -7.65 8.09 -7.86
C ALA A 333 -7.22 7.51 -9.22
N SER A 334 -6.54 6.36 -9.21
CA SER A 334 -6.00 5.74 -10.43
C SER A 334 -6.99 4.84 -11.16
N GLY A 335 -8.00 4.31 -10.46
CA GLY A 335 -9.01 3.39 -10.98
C GLY A 335 -10.18 3.22 -10.02
N GLY A 336 -11.09 2.30 -10.33
CA GLY A 336 -12.20 1.94 -9.45
C GLY A 336 -13.36 2.93 -9.43
N ARG A 337 -14.29 2.70 -8.48
CA ARG A 337 -15.54 3.47 -8.36
C ARG A 337 -15.33 4.95 -8.03
N VAL A 338 -14.25 5.29 -7.33
CA VAL A 338 -13.89 6.67 -7.00
C VAL A 338 -13.83 7.58 -8.24
N LEU A 339 -13.48 7.04 -9.42
CA LEU A 339 -13.45 7.83 -10.66
C LEU A 339 -14.83 8.29 -11.10
N HIS A 340 -15.87 7.50 -10.84
CA HIS A 340 -17.26 7.88 -11.13
C HIS A 340 -17.70 9.00 -10.19
N HIS A 341 -17.42 8.88 -8.89
CA HIS A 341 -17.69 9.94 -7.92
C HIS A 341 -16.95 11.23 -8.25
N LEU A 342 -15.67 11.16 -8.66
CA LEU A 342 -14.89 12.34 -9.04
C LEU A 342 -15.54 13.08 -10.23
N LYS A 343 -16.05 12.37 -11.25
CA LYS A 343 -16.77 12.98 -12.39
C LYS A 343 -17.99 13.78 -11.93
N THR A 344 -18.73 13.26 -10.95
CA THR A 344 -19.96 13.88 -10.45
C THR A 344 -19.66 15.01 -9.46
N LEU A 345 -18.65 14.86 -8.61
CA LEU A 345 -18.41 15.74 -7.46
C LEU A 345 -17.42 16.87 -7.73
N LEU A 346 -16.37 16.67 -8.56
CA LEU A 346 -15.37 17.69 -8.87
C LEU A 346 -15.94 18.98 -9.47
N PRO A 347 -16.95 18.96 -10.35
CA PRO A 347 -17.50 20.18 -10.94
C PRO A 347 -18.31 21.07 -9.97
N ASN A 348 -18.61 20.59 -8.76
CA ASN A 348 -19.45 21.31 -7.80
C ASN A 348 -18.64 21.91 -6.65
N PRO A 349 -18.56 23.26 -6.51
CA PRO A 349 -17.75 23.94 -5.50
C PRO A 349 -18.23 23.73 -4.05
N ARG A 350 -19.42 23.17 -3.83
CA ARG A 350 -19.89 22.82 -2.49
C ARG A 350 -19.20 21.57 -1.92
N ASN A 351 -18.63 20.72 -2.78
CA ASN A 351 -18.02 19.47 -2.40
C ASN A 351 -16.56 19.65 -1.97
N SER A 352 -16.05 18.67 -1.23
CA SER A 352 -14.63 18.52 -0.93
C SER A 352 -14.15 17.14 -1.32
N VAL A 353 -12.91 17.06 -1.84
CA VAL A 353 -12.17 15.81 -2.03
C VAL A 353 -10.99 15.82 -1.08
N VAL A 354 -10.91 14.80 -0.22
CA VAL A 354 -9.88 14.71 0.84
C VAL A 354 -9.00 13.51 0.59
N PHE A 355 -7.76 13.74 0.26
CA PHE A 355 -6.73 12.73 0.21
C PHE A 355 -6.08 12.56 1.59
N ALA A 356 -5.86 11.32 2.00
CA ALA A 356 -5.28 10.99 3.28
C ALA A 356 -3.96 10.22 3.08
N GLY A 357 -2.85 10.95 2.94
CA GLY A 357 -1.50 10.42 2.76
C GLY A 357 -0.92 10.60 1.35
N PHE A 358 0.21 9.94 1.11
CA PHE A 358 1.05 10.11 -0.08
C PHE A 358 0.31 9.91 -1.40
N GLN A 359 0.59 10.79 -2.36
CA GLN A 359 0.10 10.68 -3.74
C GLN A 359 1.30 10.52 -4.69
N ALA A 360 1.44 9.34 -5.29
CA ALA A 360 2.56 9.03 -6.16
C ALA A 360 2.55 9.91 -7.42
N PRO A 361 3.70 10.41 -7.86
CA PRO A 361 3.83 11.23 -9.07
C PRO A 361 3.18 10.59 -10.30
N GLY A 362 2.46 11.42 -11.08
CA GLY A 362 1.77 11.00 -12.30
C GLY A 362 0.44 10.27 -12.06
N THR A 363 -0.08 10.24 -10.84
CA THR A 363 -1.44 9.81 -10.53
C THR A 363 -2.43 10.97 -10.63
N ARG A 364 -3.75 10.69 -10.66
CA ARG A 364 -4.76 11.76 -10.60
C ARG A 364 -4.82 12.40 -9.22
N GLY A 365 -4.57 11.63 -8.17
CA GLY A 365 -4.45 12.17 -6.81
C GLY A 365 -3.36 13.23 -6.74
N ASP A 366 -2.16 12.92 -7.24
CA ASP A 366 -1.04 13.86 -7.34
C ASP A 366 -1.41 15.12 -8.14
N ALA A 367 -2.04 14.98 -9.31
CA ALA A 367 -2.49 16.12 -10.12
C ALA A 367 -3.51 17.01 -9.37
N LEU A 368 -4.48 16.40 -8.65
CA LEU A 368 -5.50 17.13 -7.88
C LEU A 368 -4.86 17.88 -6.70
N VAL A 369 -4.01 17.22 -5.93
CA VAL A 369 -3.31 17.82 -4.78
C VAL A 369 -2.36 18.93 -5.23
N SER A 370 -1.76 18.80 -6.42
CA SER A 370 -0.90 19.82 -7.04
C SER A 370 -1.68 20.98 -7.68
N GLY A 371 -3.01 21.04 -7.52
CA GLY A 371 -3.82 22.17 -7.96
C GLY A 371 -4.24 22.16 -9.45
N ALA A 372 -4.36 20.99 -10.07
CA ALA A 372 -4.85 20.90 -11.44
C ALA A 372 -6.27 21.47 -11.57
N GLU A 373 -6.48 22.39 -12.51
CA GLU A 373 -7.79 22.99 -12.82
C GLU A 373 -8.76 22.01 -13.51
N SER A 374 -8.24 20.94 -14.10
CA SER A 374 -9.01 19.85 -14.70
C SER A 374 -8.22 18.55 -14.70
N VAL A 375 -8.94 17.41 -14.61
CA VAL A 375 -8.33 16.07 -14.66
C VAL A 375 -9.02 15.19 -15.70
N LYS A 376 -8.22 14.35 -16.37
CA LYS A 376 -8.73 13.41 -17.37
C LYS A 376 -9.22 12.13 -16.73
N ILE A 377 -10.53 11.84 -16.85
CA ILE A 377 -11.17 10.62 -16.37
C ILE A 377 -11.93 9.96 -17.52
N HIS A 378 -11.66 8.69 -17.78
CA HIS A 378 -12.29 7.90 -18.87
C HIS A 378 -12.24 8.57 -20.26
N GLY A 379 -11.16 9.31 -20.55
CA GLY A 379 -10.95 9.97 -21.84
C GLY A 379 -11.41 11.42 -21.92
N GLU A 380 -12.23 11.90 -20.98
CA GLU A 380 -12.80 13.24 -20.91
C GLU A 380 -12.13 14.08 -19.82
N TYR A 381 -12.06 15.41 -20.01
CA TYR A 381 -11.56 16.36 -19.00
C TYR A 381 -12.71 16.88 -18.13
N TRP A 382 -12.51 16.80 -16.82
CA TRP A 382 -13.47 17.26 -15.83
C TRP A 382 -12.90 18.43 -15.05
N PRO A 383 -13.63 19.56 -14.93
CA PRO A 383 -13.16 20.73 -14.20
C PRO A 383 -13.13 20.46 -12.70
N VAL A 384 -12.10 20.99 -12.02
CA VAL A 384 -11.94 20.91 -10.57
C VAL A 384 -12.43 22.20 -9.95
N LYS A 385 -13.65 22.18 -9.39
CA LYS A 385 -14.25 23.29 -8.64
C LYS A 385 -14.48 22.93 -7.17
N ALA A 386 -14.50 21.63 -6.83
CA ALA A 386 -14.53 21.16 -5.45
C ALA A 386 -13.24 21.57 -4.74
N GLU A 387 -13.31 21.78 -3.43
CA GLU A 387 -12.11 21.99 -2.61
C GLU A 387 -11.30 20.68 -2.55
N ILE A 388 -9.99 20.79 -2.73
CA ILE A 388 -9.07 19.65 -2.65
C ILE A 388 -8.23 19.81 -1.39
N HIS A 389 -8.25 18.78 -0.54
CA HIS A 389 -7.47 18.74 0.70
C HIS A 389 -6.53 17.54 0.68
N ASN A 390 -5.34 17.73 1.24
CA ASN A 390 -4.37 16.65 1.46
C ASN A 390 -3.98 16.59 2.94
N LEU A 391 -4.31 15.49 3.60
CA LEU A 391 -3.98 15.23 5.00
C LEU A 391 -2.80 14.25 5.06
N ASP A 392 -1.59 14.75 4.78
CA ASP A 392 -0.36 13.94 4.77
C ASP A 392 -0.06 13.31 6.13
N SER A 393 -0.44 13.99 7.22
CA SER A 393 -0.31 13.49 8.59
C SER A 393 -1.14 12.23 8.88
N MET A 394 -2.06 11.86 7.98
CA MET A 394 -2.81 10.61 8.03
C MET A 394 -2.12 9.47 7.26
N SER A 395 -0.86 9.59 6.84
CA SER A 395 -0.12 8.50 6.19
C SER A 395 0.05 7.28 7.11
N ALA A 396 0.08 6.08 6.53
CA ALA A 396 0.40 4.85 7.25
C ALA A 396 1.90 4.60 7.37
N HIS A 397 2.72 5.25 6.52
CA HIS A 397 4.18 5.17 6.63
C HIS A 397 4.69 6.07 7.73
N GLY A 398 5.68 5.61 8.46
CA GLY A 398 6.48 6.47 9.31
C GLY A 398 7.23 7.52 8.48
N ASP A 399 7.35 8.73 9.01
CA ASP A 399 8.25 9.73 8.45
C ASP A 399 9.72 9.42 8.83
N TYR A 400 10.67 10.21 8.30
CA TYR A 400 12.08 9.93 8.57
C TYR A 400 12.43 10.01 10.07
N ASN A 401 11.78 10.86 10.86
CA ASN A 401 12.01 10.92 12.30
C ASN A 401 11.49 9.68 13.01
N GLU A 402 10.30 9.21 12.64
CA GLU A 402 9.68 8.01 13.18
C GLU A 402 10.49 6.75 12.81
N ILE A 403 10.97 6.64 11.57
CA ILE A 403 11.84 5.53 11.14
C ILE A 403 13.18 5.57 11.89
N LEU A 404 13.84 6.73 12.00
CA LEU A 404 15.09 6.85 12.74
C LEU A 404 14.90 6.56 14.24
N ALA A 405 13.78 6.98 14.84
CA ALA A 405 13.46 6.66 16.22
C ALA A 405 13.19 5.15 16.42
N TRP A 406 12.52 4.49 15.47
CA TRP A 406 12.32 3.05 15.47
C TRP A 406 13.64 2.27 15.37
N LEU A 407 14.54 2.68 14.48
CA LEU A 407 15.88 2.06 14.36
C LEU A 407 16.72 2.21 15.64
N GLU A 408 16.51 3.29 16.41
CA GLU A 408 17.23 3.57 17.66
C GLU A 408 16.69 2.75 18.86
N GLN A 409 15.42 2.29 18.80
CA GLN A 409 14.80 1.54 19.91
C GLN A 409 15.40 0.13 20.09
N GLY A 410 15.99 -0.45 19.04
CA GLY A 410 16.59 -1.76 19.05
C GLY A 410 18.06 -1.76 19.41
N THR A 411 18.69 -2.93 19.31
CA THR A 411 20.12 -3.12 19.47
C THR A 411 20.86 -3.23 18.15
N LEU A 412 20.24 -2.77 17.07
CA LEU A 412 20.69 -2.90 15.69
C LEU A 412 22.01 -2.19 15.45
N LYS A 413 22.95 -2.87 14.78
CA LYS A 413 24.24 -2.32 14.31
C LYS A 413 24.61 -2.98 12.98
N PRO A 414 23.93 -2.62 11.88
CA PRO A 414 24.18 -3.24 10.59
C PRO A 414 25.54 -2.82 10.04
N GLU A 415 26.21 -3.74 9.38
CA GLU A 415 27.43 -3.45 8.62
C GLU A 415 27.11 -2.63 7.37
N LYS A 416 25.88 -2.78 6.84
CA LYS A 416 25.39 -2.09 5.65
C LYS A 416 23.90 -1.86 5.70
N VAL A 417 23.48 -0.67 5.24
CA VAL A 417 22.06 -0.32 5.02
C VAL A 417 21.83 0.00 3.54
N TYR A 418 20.86 -0.66 2.93
CA TYR A 418 20.35 -0.32 1.60
C TYR A 418 19.02 0.40 1.74
N VAL A 419 18.96 1.64 1.25
CA VAL A 419 17.76 2.48 1.31
C VAL A 419 16.98 2.33 0.02
N THR A 420 15.75 1.82 0.12
CA THR A 420 14.87 1.49 -1.01
C THR A 420 13.48 2.08 -0.80
N HIS A 421 12.53 1.76 -1.68
CA HIS A 421 11.13 2.13 -1.55
C HIS A 421 10.93 3.63 -1.26
N GLY A 422 11.52 4.47 -2.10
CA GLY A 422 11.40 5.94 -2.03
C GLY A 422 11.72 6.57 -3.37
N GLU A 423 11.18 7.75 -3.60
CA GLU A 423 11.60 8.58 -4.74
C GLU A 423 13.06 8.98 -4.56
N PRO A 424 13.81 9.31 -5.63
CA PRO A 424 15.27 9.50 -5.57
C PRO A 424 15.72 10.49 -4.47
N VAL A 425 15.00 11.60 -4.28
CA VAL A 425 15.33 12.61 -3.26
C VAL A 425 15.09 12.07 -1.86
N ALA A 426 13.98 11.37 -1.64
CA ALA A 426 13.63 10.81 -0.35
C ALA A 426 14.64 9.73 0.07
N SER A 427 15.00 8.83 -0.87
CA SER A 427 15.97 7.76 -0.59
C SER A 427 17.37 8.32 -0.27
N ASP A 428 17.87 9.29 -1.04
CA ASP A 428 19.19 9.88 -0.78
C ASP A 428 19.20 10.68 0.54
N THR A 429 18.11 11.37 0.86
CA THR A 429 17.99 12.11 2.12
C THR A 429 17.96 11.16 3.31
N MET A 430 17.20 10.06 3.23
CA MET A 430 17.14 9.03 4.27
C MET A 430 18.50 8.37 4.48
N ARG A 431 19.19 8.02 3.38
CA ARG A 431 20.55 7.49 3.41
C ARG A 431 21.50 8.41 4.20
N LYS A 432 21.50 9.71 3.92
CA LYS A 432 22.31 10.70 4.63
C LYS A 432 21.98 10.73 6.12
N ARG A 433 20.70 10.79 6.48
CA ARG A 433 20.23 10.83 7.86
C ARG A 433 20.64 9.61 8.66
N ILE A 434 20.56 8.40 8.08
CA ILE A 434 21.01 7.15 8.70
C ILE A 434 22.52 7.23 8.97
N THR A 435 23.31 7.65 7.98
CA THR A 435 24.77 7.78 8.14
C THR A 435 25.13 8.83 9.19
N GLU A 436 24.49 9.98 9.18
CA GLU A 436 24.77 11.07 10.12
C GLU A 436 24.38 10.71 11.57
N LYS A 437 23.21 10.09 11.75
CA LYS A 437 22.69 9.77 13.09
C LYS A 437 23.40 8.58 13.74
N PHE A 438 23.63 7.50 12.97
CA PHE A 438 24.11 6.21 13.51
C PHE A 438 25.55 5.88 13.12
N GLY A 439 26.14 6.58 12.14
CA GLY A 439 27.43 6.22 11.58
C GLY A 439 27.41 4.94 10.72
N TRP A 440 26.22 4.42 10.40
CA TRP A 440 26.11 3.19 9.61
C TRP A 440 26.39 3.45 8.13
N PRO A 441 27.15 2.58 7.45
CA PRO A 441 27.33 2.66 6.00
C PRO A 441 25.99 2.45 5.29
N ALA A 442 25.49 3.49 4.61
CA ALA A 442 24.21 3.44 3.92
C ALA A 442 24.35 3.81 2.44
N GLU A 443 23.64 3.10 1.56
CA GLU A 443 23.60 3.30 0.11
C GLU A 443 22.17 3.25 -0.43
N VAL A 444 21.95 3.94 -1.55
CA VAL A 444 20.74 3.80 -2.37
C VAL A 444 21.12 2.92 -3.56
N PRO A 445 20.62 1.69 -3.64
CA PRO A 445 21.01 0.77 -4.71
C PRO A 445 20.38 1.15 -6.04
N GLU A 446 21.05 0.82 -7.13
CA GLU A 446 20.50 0.95 -8.48
C GLU A 446 19.61 -0.25 -8.84
N LEU A 447 18.71 -0.03 -9.82
CA LEU A 447 17.88 -1.12 -10.33
C LEU A 447 18.75 -2.19 -11.01
N PHE A 448 18.56 -3.43 -10.63
CA PHE A 448 19.32 -4.62 -11.03
C PHE A 448 20.74 -4.73 -10.45
N GLU A 449 21.12 -3.82 -9.59
CA GLU A 449 22.38 -3.97 -8.84
C GLU A 449 22.37 -5.26 -8.03
N GLU A 450 23.51 -5.95 -8.03
CA GLU A 450 23.76 -7.17 -7.25
C GLU A 450 24.97 -6.93 -6.35
N VAL A 451 24.84 -7.22 -5.06
CA VAL A 451 25.88 -7.04 -4.04
C VAL A 451 26.14 -8.35 -3.31
N GLU A 452 27.39 -8.55 -2.91
CA GLU A 452 27.77 -9.64 -1.99
C GLU A 452 27.55 -9.20 -0.55
N ILE A 453 26.94 -10.07 0.26
CA ILE A 453 26.57 -9.81 1.64
C ILE A 453 26.89 -11.00 2.55
#